data_a56b9c6c0f1307262d0bc86edbe32460
#
_entry.id   a56b9c6c0f1307262d0bc86edbe32460
#
_cell.length_a   1.000
_cell.length_b   1.000
_cell.length_c   1.000
_cell.angle_alpha   90.00
_cell.angle_beta   90.00
_cell.angle_gamma   90.00
#
_symmetry.space_group_name_H-M   'P 1'
#
loop_
_entity.id
_entity.type
_entity.pdbx_description
1 polymer ?
#
loop_
_entity_poly.entity_id
_entity_poly.type
_entity_poly.pdbx_seq_one_letter_code
_entity_poly.pdbx_strand_id
1 'polypeptide(L)'
;MRCSQTPSSIGRFLCLLVLAVTLSNGGLYVGAQAHEIPNDVQVKSFLKQDEQGLTLFIRVPLSSMKEVEFPLVNNLYLDIPNIKPSLQQAAELWFVDNLKITQDKQALTQVSVRSTRISLPSNRAFISYEQALTHVRSDQWDLPSQLVWNQQYLDLEIEVNAQNNNSTIEIDFGLQRLAQRVAIDLRFQLLNAEERAFEFNAREGAVLLNPSAWQASWRFIQMGFKHILSGTDHLLFIACLILTATQWLSLVGVIT
;
A
#
# COMPACT_ATOMS: atom_id res chain seq x y z
N MET A 1 -7.65 -41.00 -70.49
CA MET A 1 -8.26 -39.63 -70.46
C MET A 1 -8.01 -39.02 -69.12
N ARG A 2 -7.06 -38.09 -68.99
CA ARG A 2 -6.80 -37.35 -67.77
C ARG A 2 -7.49 -35.98 -67.91
N CYS A 3 -8.51 -35.76 -67.10
CA CYS A 3 -9.17 -34.50 -67.01
C CYS A 3 -8.39 -33.56 -66.08
N SER A 4 -7.68 -32.59 -66.63
CA SER A 4 -7.01 -31.54 -65.89
C SER A 4 -8.00 -30.42 -65.60
N GLN A 5 -8.53 -30.40 -64.40
CA GLN A 5 -9.35 -29.28 -63.95
C GLN A 5 -8.41 -28.14 -63.50
N THR A 6 -8.38 -27.05 -64.28
CA THR A 6 -7.76 -25.80 -63.86
C THR A 6 -8.61 -25.15 -62.77
N PRO A 7 -8.04 -24.73 -61.63
CA PRO A 7 -8.82 -24.06 -60.61
C PRO A 7 -9.37 -22.72 -61.12
N SER A 8 -10.65 -22.48 -60.86
CA SER A 8 -11.36 -21.29 -61.31
C SER A 8 -10.68 -20.02 -60.72
N SER A 9 -10.74 -18.94 -61.46
CA SER A 9 -10.17 -17.64 -61.07
C SER A 9 -10.68 -17.17 -59.70
N ILE A 10 -11.89 -17.56 -59.33
CA ILE A 10 -12.51 -17.29 -58.02
C ILE A 10 -11.77 -18.02 -56.87
N GLY A 11 -11.35 -19.28 -57.08
CA GLY A 11 -10.61 -20.05 -56.08
C GLY A 11 -9.22 -19.44 -55.80
N ARG A 12 -8.54 -18.90 -56.84
CA ARG A 12 -7.27 -18.22 -56.67
C ARG A 12 -7.38 -16.88 -55.93
N PHE A 13 -8.47 -16.15 -56.17
CA PHE A 13 -8.75 -14.88 -55.49
C PHE A 13 -9.09 -15.14 -54.01
N LEU A 14 -9.85 -16.17 -53.69
CA LEU A 14 -10.16 -16.55 -52.34
C LEU A 14 -8.93 -16.98 -51.52
N CYS A 15 -8.01 -17.76 -52.13
CA CYS A 15 -6.76 -18.16 -51.51
C CYS A 15 -5.82 -16.97 -51.23
N LEU A 16 -5.77 -16.00 -52.15
CA LEU A 16 -4.95 -14.78 -51.97
C LEU A 16 -5.53 -13.89 -50.88
N LEU A 17 -6.87 -13.84 -50.76
CA LEU A 17 -7.54 -13.06 -49.70
C LEU A 17 -7.33 -13.67 -48.33
N VAL A 18 -7.41 -15.01 -48.21
CA VAL A 18 -7.12 -15.73 -46.96
C VAL A 18 -5.62 -15.58 -46.57
N LEU A 19 -4.70 -15.65 -47.54
CA LEU A 19 -3.30 -15.46 -47.30
C LEU A 19 -2.98 -14.01 -46.86
N ALA A 20 -3.64 -13.01 -47.42
CA ALA A 20 -3.49 -11.62 -47.04
C ALA A 20 -4.00 -11.35 -45.62
N VAL A 21 -5.15 -11.98 -45.21
CA VAL A 21 -5.71 -11.89 -43.87
C VAL A 21 -4.81 -12.59 -42.86
N THR A 22 -4.21 -13.73 -43.16
CA THR A 22 -3.28 -14.43 -42.26
C THR A 22 -1.94 -13.68 -42.12
N LEU A 23 -1.45 -13.02 -43.17
CA LEU A 23 -0.24 -12.19 -43.11
C LEU A 23 -0.45 -10.86 -42.36
N SER A 24 -1.66 -10.28 -42.42
CA SER A 24 -1.97 -9.07 -41.67
C SER A 24 -2.21 -9.33 -40.17
N ASN A 25 -2.55 -10.56 -39.76
CA ASN A 25 -2.63 -10.95 -38.36
C ASN A 25 -1.28 -11.40 -37.73
N GLY A 26 -0.21 -11.52 -38.56
CA GLY A 26 1.17 -11.73 -38.13
C GLY A 26 1.89 -10.46 -37.66
N GLY A 27 1.15 -9.38 -37.36
CA GLY A 27 1.68 -8.15 -36.82
C GLY A 27 2.34 -8.42 -35.48
N LEU A 28 3.58 -8.01 -35.38
CA LEU A 28 4.46 -7.94 -34.22
C LEU A 28 3.68 -7.83 -32.92
N TYR A 29 3.46 -8.96 -32.25
CA TYR A 29 3.20 -8.96 -30.83
C TYR A 29 4.50 -8.49 -30.15
N VAL A 30 4.72 -7.18 -30.14
CA VAL A 30 5.57 -6.58 -29.11
C VAL A 30 4.84 -6.93 -27.82
N GLY A 31 5.33 -7.92 -27.13
CA GLY A 31 4.84 -8.27 -25.81
C GLY A 31 4.98 -7.03 -24.95
N ALA A 32 3.88 -6.29 -24.79
CA ALA A 32 3.78 -5.31 -23.74
C ALA A 32 3.97 -6.14 -22.44
N GLN A 33 5.15 -6.08 -21.85
CA GLN A 33 5.35 -6.52 -20.48
C GLN A 33 4.53 -5.58 -19.60
N ALA A 34 3.26 -5.90 -19.46
CA ALA A 34 2.46 -5.33 -18.41
C ALA A 34 3.09 -5.84 -17.10
N HIS A 35 3.81 -4.98 -16.42
CA HIS A 35 4.28 -5.26 -15.09
C HIS A 35 3.04 -5.59 -14.24
N GLU A 36 2.91 -6.84 -13.83
CA GLU A 36 1.81 -7.23 -12.95
C GLU A 36 1.89 -6.42 -11.66
N ILE A 37 0.87 -5.60 -11.42
CA ILE A 37 0.73 -4.89 -10.16
C ILE A 37 0.43 -5.95 -9.09
N PRO A 38 1.19 -6.02 -7.99
CA PRO A 38 0.89 -6.95 -6.91
C PRO A 38 -0.56 -6.82 -6.45
N ASN A 39 -1.22 -7.93 -6.16
CA ASN A 39 -2.59 -7.89 -5.67
C ASN A 39 -2.66 -7.23 -4.29
N ASP A 40 -1.77 -7.65 -3.41
CA ASP A 40 -1.71 -7.20 -2.02
C ASP A 40 -0.29 -6.77 -1.64
N VAL A 41 -0.17 -5.62 -1.01
CA VAL A 41 1.07 -5.12 -0.41
C VAL A 41 0.82 -4.75 1.03
N GLN A 42 1.68 -5.22 1.94
CA GLN A 42 1.70 -4.79 3.33
C GLN A 42 2.84 -3.82 3.56
N VAL A 43 2.53 -2.65 4.07
CA VAL A 43 3.48 -1.62 4.50
C VAL A 43 3.49 -1.59 6.02
N LYS A 44 4.68 -1.73 6.63
CA LYS A 44 4.85 -1.57 8.08
C LYS A 44 5.45 -0.22 8.36
N SER A 45 4.93 0.48 9.36
CA SER A 45 5.41 1.82 9.66
C SER A 45 5.34 2.14 11.16
N PHE A 46 6.27 2.99 11.58
CA PHE A 46 6.31 3.58 12.91
C PHE A 46 6.39 5.09 12.77
N LEU A 47 5.48 5.81 13.37
CA LEU A 47 5.50 7.26 13.46
C LEU A 47 5.66 7.67 14.92
N LYS A 48 6.73 8.36 15.24
CA LYS A 48 6.98 8.83 16.60
C LYS A 48 7.23 10.33 16.61
N GLN A 49 6.60 11.00 17.56
CA GLN A 49 6.87 12.40 17.85
C GLN A 49 8.00 12.50 18.86
N ASP A 50 8.98 13.32 18.55
CA ASP A 50 10.08 13.69 19.45
C ASP A 50 10.16 15.22 19.61
N GLU A 51 11.21 15.72 20.25
CA GLU A 51 11.42 17.15 20.46
C GLU A 51 11.73 17.92 19.16
N GLN A 52 12.13 17.24 18.11
CA GLN A 52 12.55 17.82 16.82
C GLN A 52 11.45 17.77 15.76
N GLY A 53 10.39 16.97 15.98
CA GLY A 53 9.29 16.82 15.03
C GLY A 53 8.69 15.43 15.02
N LEU A 54 8.48 14.90 13.83
CA LEU A 54 7.98 13.55 13.61
C LEU A 54 9.01 12.73 12.86
N THR A 55 9.32 11.54 13.36
CA THR A 55 10.16 10.55 12.67
C THR A 55 9.30 9.38 12.23
N LEU A 56 9.31 9.09 10.93
CA LEU A 56 8.53 8.02 10.30
C LEU A 56 9.48 6.97 9.72
N PHE A 57 9.41 5.74 10.22
CA PHE A 57 10.03 4.56 9.61
C PHE A 57 9.02 3.81 8.77
N ILE A 58 9.41 3.38 7.58
CA ILE A 58 8.56 2.62 6.65
C ILE A 58 9.34 1.43 6.12
N ARG A 59 8.65 0.27 6.01
CA ARG A 59 9.10 -0.91 5.30
C ARG A 59 8.11 -1.26 4.22
N VAL A 60 8.60 -1.39 2.98
CA VAL A 60 7.79 -1.68 1.81
C VAL A 60 8.51 -2.66 0.87
N PRO A 61 7.81 -3.61 0.19
CA PRO A 61 8.45 -4.50 -0.76
C PRO A 61 8.98 -3.75 -1.98
N LEU A 62 10.23 -4.02 -2.40
CA LEU A 62 10.80 -3.45 -3.64
C LEU A 62 9.98 -3.82 -4.87
N SER A 63 9.41 -5.01 -4.90
CA SER A 63 8.59 -5.50 -6.02
C SER A 63 7.36 -4.64 -6.32
N SER A 64 6.92 -3.81 -5.38
CA SER A 64 5.79 -2.89 -5.57
C SER A 64 6.20 -1.56 -6.22
N MET A 65 7.50 -1.21 -6.21
CA MET A 65 8.03 0.07 -6.69
C MET A 65 8.43 0.03 -8.16
N LYS A 66 7.48 -0.21 -9.05
CA LYS A 66 7.72 -0.47 -10.49
C LYS A 66 8.17 0.73 -11.31
N GLU A 67 8.02 1.93 -10.79
CA GLU A 67 8.40 3.17 -11.48
C GLU A 67 9.90 3.51 -11.29
N VAL A 68 10.62 2.72 -10.48
CA VAL A 68 12.04 2.91 -10.21
C VAL A 68 12.84 1.72 -10.74
N GLU A 69 13.85 2.00 -11.52
CA GLU A 69 14.79 0.99 -11.99
C GLU A 69 15.93 0.82 -10.98
N PHE A 70 16.02 -0.37 -10.41
CA PHE A 70 17.12 -0.73 -9.52
C PHE A 70 18.28 -1.30 -10.32
N PRO A 71 19.53 -0.97 -9.99
CA PRO A 71 20.70 -1.56 -10.63
C PRO A 71 20.76 -3.06 -10.32
N LEU A 72 20.87 -3.88 -11.37
CA LEU A 72 20.85 -5.33 -11.27
C LEU A 72 22.10 -5.97 -11.90
N VAL A 73 22.60 -7.01 -11.26
CA VAL A 73 23.58 -7.94 -11.82
C VAL A 73 22.82 -9.13 -12.43
N ASN A 74 23.13 -9.47 -13.69
CA ASN A 74 22.46 -10.53 -14.44
C ASN A 74 20.92 -10.41 -14.49
N ASN A 75 20.40 -9.19 -14.49
CA ASN A 75 18.96 -8.88 -14.50
C ASN A 75 18.14 -9.52 -13.36
N LEU A 76 18.77 -9.99 -12.32
CA LEU A 76 18.12 -10.72 -11.22
C LEU A 76 18.56 -10.24 -9.83
N TYR A 77 19.83 -10.04 -9.62
CA TYR A 77 20.39 -9.72 -8.30
C TYR A 77 20.64 -8.22 -8.17
N LEU A 78 20.37 -7.66 -6.98
CA LEU A 78 20.67 -6.26 -6.68
C LEU A 78 22.17 -5.98 -6.73
N ASP A 79 22.56 -4.92 -7.39
CA ASP A 79 23.92 -4.38 -7.35
C ASP A 79 24.06 -3.47 -6.11
N ILE A 80 24.38 -4.11 -4.97
CA ILE A 80 24.42 -3.45 -3.67
C ILE A 80 25.38 -2.26 -3.62
N PRO A 81 26.58 -2.31 -4.21
CA PRO A 81 27.49 -1.14 -4.26
C PRO A 81 26.88 0.11 -4.90
N ASN A 82 26.02 -0.06 -5.90
CA ASN A 82 25.46 1.02 -6.71
C ASN A 82 24.00 1.34 -6.43
N ILE A 83 23.37 0.69 -5.43
CA ILE A 83 21.91 0.77 -5.23
C ILE A 83 21.44 2.05 -4.53
N LYS A 84 22.27 2.68 -3.70
CA LYS A 84 21.86 3.81 -2.85
C LYS A 84 21.12 4.94 -3.58
N PRO A 85 21.58 5.42 -4.76
CA PRO A 85 20.86 6.47 -5.49
C PRO A 85 19.43 6.07 -5.90
N SER A 86 19.25 4.82 -6.35
CA SER A 86 17.91 4.31 -6.74
C SER A 86 17.00 4.14 -5.54
N LEU A 87 17.52 3.76 -4.36
CA LEU A 87 16.73 3.71 -3.13
C LEU A 87 16.28 5.10 -2.69
N GLN A 88 17.18 6.10 -2.79
CA GLN A 88 16.85 7.48 -2.49
C GLN A 88 15.77 8.00 -3.45
N GLN A 89 15.93 7.77 -4.75
CA GLN A 89 14.94 8.13 -5.76
C GLN A 89 13.58 7.46 -5.49
N ALA A 90 13.58 6.17 -5.13
CA ALA A 90 12.36 5.46 -4.77
C ALA A 90 11.68 6.06 -3.54
N ALA A 91 12.45 6.42 -2.52
CA ALA A 91 11.95 7.04 -1.32
C ALA A 91 11.34 8.42 -1.59
N GLU A 92 11.97 9.24 -2.41
CA GLU A 92 11.46 10.56 -2.79
C GLU A 92 10.17 10.43 -3.62
N LEU A 93 10.20 9.67 -4.72
CA LEU A 93 9.08 9.51 -5.64
C LEU A 93 7.82 8.92 -4.97
N TRP A 94 8.00 7.91 -4.12
CA TRP A 94 6.87 7.18 -3.55
C TRP A 94 6.39 7.75 -2.22
N PHE A 95 7.28 8.35 -1.42
CA PHE A 95 6.91 8.80 -0.09
C PHE A 95 6.95 10.32 0.05
N VAL A 96 8.03 11.01 -0.29
CA VAL A 96 8.08 12.47 -0.09
C VAL A 96 7.00 13.18 -0.93
N ASP A 97 6.84 12.78 -2.19
CA ASP A 97 5.90 13.40 -3.12
C ASP A 97 4.43 13.05 -2.83
N ASN A 98 4.15 11.94 -2.16
CA ASN A 98 2.79 11.44 -1.95
C ASN A 98 2.34 11.49 -0.49
N LEU A 99 3.26 11.49 0.47
CA LEU A 99 2.95 11.54 1.89
C LEU A 99 2.40 12.91 2.28
N LYS A 100 1.22 12.92 2.88
CA LYS A 100 0.60 14.11 3.42
C LYS A 100 0.40 13.94 4.91
N ILE A 101 1.05 14.79 5.69
CA ILE A 101 0.84 14.86 7.13
C ILE A 101 0.29 16.26 7.42
N THR A 102 -0.78 16.32 8.20
CA THR A 102 -1.34 17.57 8.68
C THR A 102 -1.30 17.63 10.20
N GLN A 103 -1.01 18.80 10.70
CA GLN A 103 -1.05 19.11 12.13
C GLN A 103 -2.03 20.25 12.34
N ASP A 104 -3.12 20.02 13.10
CA ASP A 104 -4.23 20.97 13.27
C ASP A 104 -4.78 21.50 11.94
N LYS A 105 -4.94 20.60 10.94
CA LYS A 105 -5.38 20.88 9.57
C LYS A 105 -4.40 21.72 8.73
N GLN A 106 -3.21 22.01 9.22
CA GLN A 106 -2.14 22.64 8.46
C GLN A 106 -1.20 21.58 7.90
N ALA A 107 -0.93 21.61 6.59
CA ALA A 107 -0.03 20.66 5.95
C ALA A 107 1.41 20.90 6.40
N LEU A 108 2.10 19.83 6.78
CA LEU A 108 3.53 19.83 7.06
C LEU A 108 4.27 19.61 5.73
N THR A 109 4.99 20.62 5.28
CA THR A 109 5.65 20.61 3.95
C THR A 109 7.14 20.27 4.00
N GLN A 110 7.75 20.32 5.17
CA GLN A 110 9.16 19.99 5.34
C GLN A 110 9.29 18.50 5.64
N VAL A 111 9.30 17.70 4.58
CA VAL A 111 9.44 16.24 4.60
C VAL A 111 10.75 15.91 3.92
N SER A 112 11.61 15.12 4.56
CA SER A 112 12.90 14.73 3.99
C SER A 112 13.23 13.28 4.32
N VAL A 113 13.84 12.58 3.34
CA VAL A 113 14.39 11.24 3.53
C VAL A 113 15.75 11.36 4.20
N ARG A 114 15.91 10.77 5.38
CA ARG A 114 17.16 10.75 6.12
C ARG A 114 18.04 9.55 5.77
N SER A 115 17.43 8.37 5.72
CA SER A 115 18.14 7.12 5.49
C SER A 115 17.30 6.16 4.68
N THR A 116 17.97 5.35 3.86
CA THR A 116 17.34 4.26 3.09
C THR A 116 18.20 3.00 3.20
N ARG A 117 17.58 1.84 3.24
CA ARG A 117 18.26 0.54 3.38
C ARG A 117 17.50 -0.58 2.70
N ILE A 118 18.24 -1.59 2.24
CA ILE A 118 17.67 -2.88 1.82
C ILE A 118 17.57 -3.81 3.01
N SER A 119 16.48 -4.56 3.07
CA SER A 119 16.25 -5.59 4.10
C SER A 119 15.76 -6.89 3.51
N LEU A 120 16.18 -7.99 4.14
CA LEU A 120 15.72 -9.33 3.83
C LEU A 120 14.30 -9.57 4.37
N PRO A 121 13.50 -10.46 3.78
CA PRO A 121 12.20 -10.86 4.31
C PRO A 121 12.26 -11.41 5.74
N SER A 122 13.35 -12.07 6.10
CA SER A 122 13.61 -12.63 7.43
C SER A 122 14.01 -11.59 8.48
N ASN A 123 14.32 -10.35 8.06
CA ASN A 123 14.74 -9.30 8.98
C ASN A 123 13.57 -8.84 9.86
N ARG A 124 13.77 -8.89 11.18
CA ARG A 124 12.74 -8.58 12.19
C ARG A 124 12.85 -7.16 12.76
N ALA A 125 13.62 -6.27 12.16
CA ALA A 125 13.82 -4.92 12.71
C ALA A 125 12.50 -4.13 12.85
N PHE A 126 11.49 -4.40 12.02
CA PHE A 126 10.17 -3.75 12.11
C PHE A 126 9.20 -4.46 13.08
N ILE A 127 9.72 -4.98 14.20
CA ILE A 127 8.90 -5.43 15.35
C ILE A 127 8.68 -4.28 16.33
N SER A 128 9.68 -3.39 16.53
CA SER A 128 9.58 -2.21 17.39
C SER A 128 10.26 -1.00 16.76
N TYR A 129 9.88 0.19 17.24
CA TYR A 129 10.47 1.46 16.78
C TYR A 129 11.99 1.49 16.99
N GLU A 130 12.49 1.08 18.16
CA GLU A 130 13.90 1.12 18.51
C GLU A 130 14.75 0.20 17.65
N GLN A 131 14.19 -0.98 17.29
CA GLN A 131 14.86 -1.91 16.38
C GLN A 131 14.87 -1.36 14.95
N ALA A 132 13.78 -0.76 14.48
CA ALA A 132 13.72 -0.11 13.17
C ALA A 132 14.72 1.05 13.07
N LEU A 133 14.78 1.92 14.09
CA LEU A 133 15.71 3.04 14.18
C LEU A 133 17.16 2.55 14.11
N THR A 134 17.55 1.58 14.95
CA THR A 134 18.91 1.04 14.97
C THR A 134 19.28 0.41 13.63
N HIS A 135 18.33 -0.32 13.04
CA HIS A 135 18.53 -1.01 11.78
C HIS A 135 18.68 -0.02 10.60
N VAL A 136 17.75 0.92 10.44
CA VAL A 136 17.73 1.83 9.29
C VAL A 136 18.93 2.80 9.32
N ARG A 137 19.33 3.23 10.50
CA ARG A 137 20.49 4.16 10.68
C ARG A 137 21.85 3.47 10.66
N SER A 138 21.91 2.13 10.65
CA SER A 138 23.19 1.41 10.63
C SER A 138 23.87 1.53 9.27
N ASP A 139 25.12 1.93 9.25
CA ASP A 139 25.95 1.98 8.04
C ASP A 139 26.41 0.58 7.58
N GLN A 140 26.35 -0.41 8.47
CA GLN A 140 26.74 -1.78 8.17
C GLN A 140 25.59 -2.56 7.56
N TRP A 141 25.76 -2.98 6.32
CA TRP A 141 24.78 -3.81 5.60
C TRP A 141 25.30 -5.23 5.57
N ASP A 142 24.88 -6.03 6.54
CA ASP A 142 25.15 -7.48 6.56
C ASP A 142 24.16 -8.19 5.62
N LEU A 143 24.49 -8.16 4.33
CA LEU A 143 23.65 -8.69 3.27
C LEU A 143 24.40 -9.78 2.48
N PRO A 144 23.73 -10.86 2.06
CA PRO A 144 24.30 -11.81 1.13
C PRO A 144 24.72 -11.16 -0.19
N SER A 145 25.71 -11.74 -0.86
CA SER A 145 26.23 -11.23 -2.13
C SER A 145 25.22 -11.33 -3.29
N GLN A 146 24.23 -12.21 -3.18
CA GLN A 146 23.20 -12.43 -4.20
C GLN A 146 21.82 -12.25 -3.60
N LEU A 147 21.21 -11.10 -3.87
CA LEU A 147 19.87 -10.74 -3.42
C LEU A 147 18.95 -10.61 -4.62
N VAL A 148 17.99 -11.51 -4.74
CA VAL A 148 16.93 -11.40 -5.76
C VAL A 148 16.10 -10.15 -5.47
N TRP A 149 16.08 -9.22 -6.42
CA TRP A 149 15.60 -7.85 -6.21
C TRP A 149 14.13 -7.78 -5.72
N ASN A 150 13.24 -8.59 -6.31
CA ASN A 150 11.81 -8.56 -6.05
C ASN A 150 11.39 -9.26 -4.74
N GLN A 151 12.35 -9.86 -4.03
CA GLN A 151 12.13 -10.49 -2.74
C GLN A 151 12.54 -9.60 -1.56
N GLN A 152 13.14 -8.44 -1.83
CA GLN A 152 13.67 -7.57 -0.79
C GLN A 152 12.71 -6.46 -0.41
N TYR A 153 13.01 -5.80 0.71
CA TYR A 153 12.29 -4.64 1.20
C TYR A 153 13.16 -3.39 1.13
N LEU A 154 12.53 -2.25 0.87
CA LEU A 154 13.08 -0.95 1.18
C LEU A 154 12.62 -0.57 2.58
N ASP A 155 13.59 -0.29 3.45
CA ASP A 155 13.40 0.35 4.73
C ASP A 155 13.89 1.79 4.62
N LEU A 156 13.11 2.73 5.10
CA LEU A 156 13.46 4.14 5.03
C LEU A 156 13.06 4.90 6.30
N GLU A 157 13.76 6.00 6.52
CA GLU A 157 13.50 6.97 7.56
C GLU A 157 13.16 8.31 6.91
N ILE A 158 12.02 8.87 7.32
CA ILE A 158 11.56 10.19 6.92
C ILE A 158 11.48 11.07 8.16
N GLU A 159 12.04 12.27 8.06
CA GLU A 159 11.88 13.31 9.06
C GLU A 159 10.87 14.36 8.56
N VAL A 160 9.98 14.75 9.45
CA VAL A 160 8.96 15.76 9.18
C VAL A 160 9.03 16.82 10.26
N ASN A 161 9.27 18.07 9.86
CA ASN A 161 9.28 19.18 10.81
C ASN A 161 7.84 19.44 11.30
N ALA A 162 7.60 19.22 12.58
CA ALA A 162 6.33 19.39 13.23
C ALA A 162 6.50 20.11 14.56
N GLN A 163 5.45 20.82 14.99
CA GLN A 163 5.48 21.47 16.30
C GLN A 163 5.27 20.42 17.40
N ASN A 164 6.06 20.54 18.46
CA ASN A 164 5.92 19.69 19.63
C ASN A 164 4.81 20.20 20.53
N ASN A 165 3.56 19.83 20.19
CA ASN A 165 2.39 20.15 20.97
C ASN A 165 1.39 18.97 20.89
N ASN A 166 0.36 19.00 21.69
CA ASN A 166 -0.69 17.97 21.70
C ASN A 166 -1.73 18.18 20.57
N SER A 167 -1.23 18.54 19.39
CA SER A 167 -2.03 18.85 18.21
C SER A 167 -2.65 17.61 17.58
N THR A 168 -3.69 17.83 16.81
CA THR A 168 -4.32 16.79 16.00
C THR A 168 -3.43 16.46 14.80
N ILE A 169 -3.03 15.19 14.66
CA ILE A 169 -2.20 14.69 13.56
C ILE A 169 -3.05 13.77 12.67
N GLU A 170 -3.06 14.08 11.39
CA GLU A 170 -3.64 13.22 10.35
C GLU A 170 -2.55 12.83 9.35
N ILE A 171 -2.59 11.59 8.86
CA ILE A 171 -1.64 11.08 7.87
C ILE A 171 -2.36 10.42 6.70
N ASP A 172 -1.92 10.74 5.49
CA ASP A 172 -2.28 10.05 4.25
C ASP A 172 -0.99 9.64 3.54
N PHE A 173 -0.79 8.34 3.38
CA PHE A 173 0.43 7.82 2.78
C PHE A 173 0.47 7.99 1.25
N GLY A 174 -0.65 8.19 0.57
CA GLY A 174 -0.72 8.33 -0.89
C GLY A 174 -0.27 7.09 -1.68
N LEU A 175 -0.22 5.90 -1.05
CA LEU A 175 0.39 4.67 -1.60
C LEU A 175 -0.57 3.77 -2.37
N GLN A 176 -1.76 4.24 -2.75
CA GLN A 176 -2.78 3.44 -3.44
C GLN A 176 -2.34 2.90 -4.81
N ARG A 177 -1.23 3.40 -5.37
CA ARG A 177 -0.66 2.98 -6.66
C ARG A 177 0.29 1.78 -6.55
N LEU A 178 0.76 1.43 -5.34
CA LEU A 178 1.72 0.33 -5.13
C LEU A 178 1.12 -1.05 -5.47
N ALA A 179 -0.19 -1.24 -5.21
CA ALA A 179 -0.88 -2.50 -5.42
C ALA A 179 -2.38 -2.28 -5.60
N GLN A 180 -3.11 -3.36 -5.93
CA GLN A 180 -4.57 -3.32 -5.92
C GLN A 180 -5.12 -3.08 -4.51
N ARG A 181 -4.50 -3.68 -3.50
CA ARG A 181 -4.76 -3.43 -2.09
C ARG A 181 -3.45 -3.18 -1.36
N VAL A 182 -3.36 -2.06 -0.66
CA VAL A 182 -2.22 -1.70 0.16
C VAL A 182 -2.69 -1.58 1.61
N ALA A 183 -2.33 -2.56 2.42
CA ALA A 183 -2.59 -2.55 3.87
C ALA A 183 -1.42 -1.85 4.58
N ILE A 184 -1.74 -0.88 5.41
CA ILE A 184 -0.77 -0.11 6.18
C ILE A 184 -0.95 -0.47 7.66
N ASP A 185 0.11 -1.04 8.26
CA ASP A 185 0.24 -1.25 9.70
C ASP A 185 1.09 -0.11 10.26
N LEU A 186 0.44 0.84 10.91
CA LEU A 186 1.07 2.02 11.48
C LEU A 186 1.02 1.96 13.02
N ARG A 187 2.18 2.05 13.65
CA ARG A 187 2.30 2.30 15.08
C ARG A 187 2.68 3.73 15.33
N PHE A 188 1.84 4.42 16.08
CA PHE A 188 1.97 5.84 16.35
C PHE A 188 2.20 6.10 17.84
N GLN A 189 3.21 6.90 18.15
CA GLN A 189 3.53 7.32 19.50
C GLN A 189 3.75 8.83 19.57
N LEU A 190 2.92 9.51 20.35
CA LEU A 190 3.16 10.90 20.74
C LEU A 190 4.23 10.97 21.83
N LEU A 191 4.82 12.15 21.98
CA LEU A 191 5.75 12.42 23.09
C LEU A 191 5.03 12.16 24.43
N ASN A 192 5.65 11.32 25.28
CA ASN A 192 5.13 10.92 26.60
C ASN A 192 3.76 10.22 26.59
N ALA A 193 3.34 9.61 25.49
CA ALA A 193 2.11 8.85 25.37
C ALA A 193 2.38 7.37 25.04
N GLU A 194 1.36 6.55 25.26
CA GLU A 194 1.39 5.15 24.85
C GLU A 194 1.34 5.00 23.33
N GLU A 195 1.95 3.93 22.83
CA GLU A 195 1.88 3.54 21.42
C GLU A 195 0.46 3.11 21.05
N ARG A 196 -0.02 3.56 19.90
CA ARG A 196 -1.30 3.19 19.31
C ARG A 196 -1.08 2.51 17.98
N ALA A 197 -1.75 1.38 17.76
CA ALA A 197 -1.71 0.64 16.51
C ALA A 197 -2.90 1.01 15.63
N PHE A 198 -2.63 1.20 14.34
CA PHE A 198 -3.61 1.47 13.30
C PHE A 198 -3.39 0.50 12.15
N GLU A 199 -4.46 -0.09 11.66
CA GLU A 199 -4.46 -0.88 10.43
C GLU A 199 -5.54 -0.31 9.50
N PHE A 200 -5.13 0.10 8.31
CA PHE A 200 -6.03 0.72 7.32
C PHE A 200 -5.54 0.48 5.89
N ASN A 201 -6.44 0.67 4.92
CA ASN A 201 -6.09 0.60 3.52
C ASN A 201 -5.64 1.97 3.00
N ALA A 202 -4.61 2.02 2.16
CA ALA A 202 -4.13 3.28 1.56
C ALA A 202 -5.21 4.04 0.76
N ARG A 203 -6.30 3.39 0.37
CA ARG A 203 -7.43 4.04 -0.33
C ARG A 203 -8.40 4.76 0.61
N GLU A 204 -8.26 4.60 1.91
CA GLU A 204 -9.13 5.29 2.89
C GLU A 204 -8.81 6.78 3.04
N GLY A 205 -7.66 7.22 2.48
CA GLY A 205 -7.20 8.60 2.56
C GLY A 205 -6.63 8.95 3.95
N ALA A 206 -6.83 10.19 4.37
CA ALA A 206 -6.25 10.69 5.61
C ALA A 206 -6.85 10.03 6.86
N VAL A 207 -5.98 9.54 7.74
CA VAL A 207 -6.33 8.88 9.00
C VAL A 207 -5.92 9.77 10.17
N LEU A 208 -6.88 10.04 11.07
CA LEU A 208 -6.66 10.79 12.30
C LEU A 208 -6.00 9.89 13.36
N LEU A 209 -4.79 10.25 13.82
CA LEU A 209 -3.97 9.42 14.70
C LEU A 209 -4.23 9.67 16.19
N ASN A 210 -4.65 10.87 16.57
CA ASN A 210 -4.92 11.22 17.96
C ASN A 210 -6.32 11.86 18.15
N PRO A 211 -7.40 11.10 17.83
CA PRO A 211 -8.74 11.61 18.03
C PRO A 211 -8.98 11.90 19.51
N SER A 212 -9.73 12.97 19.80
CA SER A 212 -10.26 13.17 21.15
C SER A 212 -11.20 12.02 21.54
N ALA A 213 -11.36 11.77 22.85
CA ALA A 213 -12.24 10.70 23.32
C ALA A 213 -13.67 10.81 22.75
N TRP A 214 -14.17 12.02 22.59
CA TRP A 214 -15.49 12.28 21.98
C TRP A 214 -15.53 11.92 20.49
N GLN A 215 -14.50 12.30 19.73
CA GLN A 215 -14.41 11.95 18.31
C GLN A 215 -14.30 10.44 18.09
N ALA A 216 -13.49 9.77 18.92
CA ALA A 216 -13.39 8.30 18.92
C ALA A 216 -14.75 7.65 19.20
N SER A 217 -15.43 8.05 20.27
CA SER A 217 -16.76 7.54 20.66
C SER A 217 -17.78 7.74 19.54
N TRP A 218 -17.81 8.91 18.92
CA TRP A 218 -18.71 9.19 17.81
C TRP A 218 -18.45 8.31 16.59
N ARG A 219 -17.18 8.08 16.24
CA ARG A 219 -16.81 7.13 15.17
C ARG A 219 -17.28 5.71 15.48
N PHE A 220 -17.10 5.23 16.71
CA PHE A 220 -17.60 3.91 17.11
C PHE A 220 -19.11 3.79 17.00
N ILE A 221 -19.86 4.81 17.42
CA ILE A 221 -21.32 4.85 17.24
C ILE A 221 -21.70 4.77 15.77
N GLN A 222 -21.06 5.57 14.91
CA GLN A 222 -21.35 5.55 13.47
C GLN A 222 -21.02 4.20 12.83
N MET A 223 -19.86 3.60 13.19
CA MET A 223 -19.46 2.28 12.69
C MET A 223 -20.44 1.19 13.14
N GLY A 224 -20.83 1.18 14.42
CA GLY A 224 -21.81 0.25 14.96
C GLY A 224 -23.17 0.39 14.27
N PHE A 225 -23.62 1.61 14.07
CA PHE A 225 -24.87 1.90 13.36
C PHE A 225 -24.82 1.42 11.90
N LYS A 226 -23.74 1.71 11.18
CA LYS A 226 -23.51 1.24 9.82
C LYS A 226 -23.45 -0.28 9.74
N HIS A 227 -22.80 -0.92 10.70
CA HIS A 227 -22.71 -2.38 10.79
C HIS A 227 -24.09 -3.03 10.97
N ILE A 228 -24.93 -2.50 11.87
CA ILE A 228 -26.30 -2.97 12.07
C ILE A 228 -27.12 -2.77 10.79
N LEU A 229 -27.04 -1.61 10.14
CA LEU A 229 -27.79 -1.32 8.91
C LEU A 229 -27.35 -2.15 7.71
N SER A 230 -26.07 -2.54 7.64
CA SER A 230 -25.55 -3.38 6.54
C SER A 230 -25.92 -4.87 6.69
N GLY A 231 -26.30 -5.31 7.90
CA GLY A 231 -26.73 -6.68 8.17
C GLY A 231 -28.24 -6.84 7.93
N THR A 232 -28.65 -7.23 6.73
CA THR A 232 -30.09 -7.46 6.40
C THR A 232 -30.74 -8.47 7.32
N ASP A 233 -30.00 -9.50 7.75
CA ASP A 233 -30.48 -10.52 8.68
C ASP A 233 -30.77 -9.92 10.06
N HIS A 234 -29.96 -9.01 10.55
CA HIS A 234 -30.18 -8.30 11.82
C HIS A 234 -31.40 -7.40 11.75
N LEU A 235 -31.60 -6.70 10.62
CA LEU A 235 -32.78 -5.84 10.43
C LEU A 235 -34.07 -6.68 10.39
N LEU A 236 -34.05 -7.81 9.69
CA LEU A 236 -35.19 -8.74 9.66
C LEU A 236 -35.48 -9.33 11.06
N PHE A 237 -34.45 -9.71 11.80
CA PHE A 237 -34.60 -10.22 13.16
C PHE A 237 -35.21 -9.16 14.08
N ILE A 238 -34.71 -7.92 14.06
CA ILE A 238 -35.28 -6.81 14.84
C ILE A 238 -36.73 -6.53 14.42
N ALA A 239 -37.02 -6.54 13.11
CA ALA A 239 -38.40 -6.36 12.62
C ALA A 239 -39.33 -7.47 13.15
N CYS A 240 -38.88 -8.73 13.14
CA CYS A 240 -39.67 -9.84 13.70
C CYS A 240 -39.91 -9.66 15.19
N LEU A 241 -38.89 -9.23 15.96
CA LEU A 241 -39.03 -8.96 17.39
C LEU A 241 -40.03 -7.84 17.68
N ILE A 242 -39.98 -6.74 16.92
CA ILE A 242 -40.91 -5.61 17.06
C ILE A 242 -42.33 -6.04 16.73
N LEU A 243 -42.54 -6.83 15.69
CA LEU A 243 -43.85 -7.29 15.26
C LEU A 243 -44.49 -8.29 16.24
N THR A 244 -43.64 -9.06 16.94
CA THR A 244 -44.12 -10.06 17.92
C THR A 244 -44.23 -9.52 19.35
N ALA A 245 -43.60 -8.39 19.64
CA ALA A 245 -43.63 -7.80 20.99
C ALA A 245 -44.95 -7.07 21.25
N THR A 246 -45.73 -7.61 22.17
CA THR A 246 -47.01 -7.01 22.61
C THR A 246 -46.80 -5.94 23.70
N GLN A 247 -45.62 -5.88 24.34
CA GLN A 247 -45.30 -4.92 25.39
C GLN A 247 -43.89 -4.36 25.19
N TRP A 248 -43.73 -3.06 25.09
CA TRP A 248 -42.47 -2.33 24.83
C TRP A 248 -41.40 -2.58 25.92
N LEU A 249 -41.79 -2.75 27.19
CA LEU A 249 -40.87 -2.98 28.31
C LEU A 249 -40.19 -4.35 28.25
N SER A 250 -40.84 -5.35 27.69
CA SER A 250 -40.25 -6.68 27.51
C SER A 250 -39.22 -6.71 26.35
N LEU A 251 -39.36 -5.82 25.39
CA LEU A 251 -38.46 -5.69 24.28
C LEU A 251 -37.07 -5.15 24.68
N VAL A 252 -37.06 -4.18 25.62
CA VAL A 252 -35.82 -3.64 26.17
C VAL A 252 -35.04 -4.70 26.95
N GLY A 253 -35.73 -5.58 27.68
CA GLY A 253 -35.09 -6.66 28.43
C GLY A 253 -34.54 -7.82 27.59
N VAL A 254 -34.90 -7.90 26.30
CA VAL A 254 -34.37 -8.91 25.33
C VAL A 254 -33.16 -8.38 24.55
N ILE A 255 -33.05 -7.05 24.41
CA ILE A 255 -31.98 -6.39 23.61
C ILE A 255 -30.78 -5.99 24.51
N THR A 256 -30.94 -5.87 25.80
CA THR A 256 -29.88 -5.61 26.80
C THR A 256 -29.42 -6.89 27.50
#